data_21d20bdfa67eb7f91be22d092b6864fe
#
_entry.id   21d20bdfa67eb7f91be22d092b6864fe
#
_cell.length_a   1.000
_cell.length_b   1.000
_cell.length_c   1.000
_cell.angle_alpha   90.00
_cell.angle_beta   90.00
_cell.angle_gamma   90.00
#
_symmetry.space_group_name_H-M   'P 1'
#
loop_
_entity.id
_entity.type
_entity.pdbx_description
1 polymer ?
#
loop_
_entity_poly.entity_id
_entity_poly.type
_entity_poly.pdbx_seq_one_letter_code
_entity_poly.pdbx_strand_id
1 'polypeptide(L)'
;ALFGLPDASAQIMQDHARGSFRMAFFENETLLAAIYLGSKPVSLMRDFLVGLPGSDAVWALAGQSRGDMPDPGPVVCSCFSIGRNTICRAIEGDGLTSVEQIGAATSAGTNCGSCKAELGQILAAIKSTEMAE
;
A
#
# COMPACT_ATOMS: atom_id res chain seq x y z
N ALA A 1 29.03 6.47 4.22
CA ALA A 1 27.66 6.81 3.79
C ALA A 1 26.90 5.54 3.46
N LEU A 2 25.80 5.28 4.15
CA LEU A 2 24.91 4.17 3.85
C LEU A 2 24.13 4.54 2.56
N PHE A 3 24.10 3.65 1.57
CA PHE A 3 23.46 3.89 0.27
C PHE A 3 23.99 5.08 -0.56
N GLY A 4 25.20 5.58 -0.29
CA GLY A 4 25.74 6.72 -1.02
C GLY A 4 25.05 8.07 -0.74
N LEU A 5 24.40 8.20 0.41
CA LEU A 5 23.69 9.40 0.86
C LEU A 5 24.52 10.12 1.95
N PRO A 6 25.52 10.97 1.59
CA PRO A 6 26.48 11.53 2.55
C PRO A 6 25.84 12.53 3.53
N ASP A 7 24.82 13.27 3.10
CA ASP A 7 24.22 14.36 3.86
C ASP A 7 22.78 14.08 4.31
N ALA A 8 22.32 12.83 4.16
CA ALA A 8 20.98 12.45 4.57
C ALA A 8 20.83 12.38 6.09
N SER A 9 19.81 13.01 6.63
CA SER A 9 19.38 12.83 8.02
C SER A 9 18.60 11.54 8.19
N ALA A 10 18.85 10.78 9.26
CA ALA A 10 18.13 9.55 9.54
C ALA A 10 17.14 9.74 10.69
N GLN A 11 15.92 9.29 10.52
CA GLN A 11 14.94 9.16 11.59
C GLN A 11 14.68 7.68 11.86
N ILE A 12 14.63 7.29 13.12
CA ILE A 12 14.53 5.90 13.54
C ILE A 12 13.32 5.75 14.45
N MET A 13 12.51 4.75 14.20
CA MET A 13 11.44 4.27 15.07
C MET A 13 11.67 2.80 15.39
N GLN A 14 11.66 2.45 16.66
CA GLN A 14 11.87 1.09 17.14
C GLN A 14 10.77 0.70 18.13
N ASP A 15 10.13 -0.44 17.88
CA ASP A 15 9.12 -1.02 18.77
C ASP A 15 9.58 -2.43 19.16
N HIS A 16 10.16 -2.52 20.35
CA HIS A 16 10.68 -3.78 20.90
C HIS A 16 9.56 -4.79 21.20
N ALA A 17 8.38 -4.31 21.59
CA ALA A 17 7.25 -5.20 21.92
C ALA A 17 6.71 -5.93 20.69
N ARG A 18 6.76 -5.26 19.52
CA ARG A 18 6.32 -5.83 18.23
C ARG A 18 7.46 -6.36 17.38
N GLY A 19 8.70 -6.25 17.84
CA GLY A 19 9.88 -6.66 17.08
C GLY A 19 10.04 -5.91 15.76
N SER A 20 9.64 -4.64 15.70
CA SER A 20 9.74 -3.84 14.50
C SER A 20 10.79 -2.73 14.61
N PHE A 21 11.53 -2.53 13.53
CA PHE A 21 12.49 -1.45 13.36
C PHE A 21 12.22 -0.75 12.04
N ARG A 22 12.24 0.58 12.07
CA ARG A 22 12.01 1.42 10.90
C ARG A 22 13.01 2.55 10.89
N MET A 23 13.58 2.83 9.72
CA MET A 23 14.52 3.92 9.52
C MET A 23 14.18 4.63 8.22
N ALA A 24 14.12 5.95 8.23
CA ALA A 24 13.88 6.77 7.06
C ALA A 24 15.01 7.79 6.90
N PHE A 25 15.45 8.00 5.67
CA PHE A 25 16.53 8.90 5.30
C PHE A 25 15.95 10.08 4.51
N PHE A 26 16.31 11.29 4.93
CA PHE A 26 15.82 12.54 4.35
C PHE A 26 16.98 13.43 3.90
N GLU A 27 16.78 14.12 2.80
CA GLU A 27 17.62 15.22 2.33
C GLU A 27 16.70 16.40 2.00
N ASN A 28 16.99 17.57 2.61
CA ASN A 28 16.16 18.78 2.41
C ASN A 28 14.64 18.52 2.54
N GLU A 29 14.24 17.81 3.59
CA GLU A 29 12.85 17.43 3.88
C GLU A 29 12.22 16.44 2.87
N THR A 30 12.99 15.91 1.92
CA THR A 30 12.53 14.89 0.97
C THR A 30 12.94 13.51 1.45
N LEU A 31 12.00 12.55 1.46
CA LEU A 31 12.29 11.15 1.78
C LEU A 31 13.06 10.51 0.62
N LEU A 32 14.29 10.05 0.89
CA LEU A 32 15.16 9.41 -0.10
C LEU A 32 15.11 7.89 -0.04
N ALA A 33 15.05 7.34 1.18
CA ALA A 33 15.05 5.90 1.40
C ALA A 33 14.40 5.55 2.73
N ALA A 34 13.90 4.33 2.85
CA ALA A 34 13.43 3.79 4.12
C ALA A 34 13.76 2.29 4.25
N ILE A 35 14.00 1.86 5.49
CA ILE A 35 14.23 0.47 5.85
C ILE A 35 13.17 0.08 6.87
N TYR A 36 12.52 -1.06 6.63
CA TYR A 36 11.54 -1.65 7.53
C TYR A 36 11.93 -3.08 7.84
N LEU A 37 11.97 -3.40 9.12
CA LEU A 37 12.13 -4.76 9.63
C LEU A 37 10.92 -5.05 10.52
N GLY A 38 10.20 -6.13 10.27
CA GLY A 38 9.02 -6.50 11.04
C GLY A 38 8.09 -7.44 10.31
N SER A 39 7.03 -7.86 10.99
CA SER A 39 6.08 -8.87 10.51
C SER A 39 5.00 -8.34 9.52
N LYS A 40 4.89 -7.03 9.36
CA LYS A 40 3.90 -6.45 8.44
C LYS A 40 4.49 -6.24 7.04
N PRO A 41 3.75 -6.58 5.97
CA PRO A 41 4.22 -6.38 4.60
C PRO A 41 4.45 -4.89 4.31
N VAL A 42 5.61 -4.60 3.74
CA VAL A 42 6.07 -3.23 3.40
C VAL A 42 5.58 -2.78 2.02
N SER A 43 4.89 -3.64 1.28
CA SER A 43 4.44 -3.38 -0.09
C SER A 43 3.59 -2.10 -0.25
N LEU A 44 2.85 -1.74 0.79
CA LEU A 44 2.08 -0.48 0.84
C LEU A 44 2.94 0.78 0.90
N MET A 45 4.21 0.64 1.31
CA MET A 45 5.08 1.78 1.56
C MET A 45 5.77 2.29 0.30
N ARG A 46 5.81 1.48 -0.76
CA ARG A 46 6.52 1.84 -1.99
C ARG A 46 5.90 3.07 -2.67
N ASP A 47 4.58 3.18 -2.64
CA ASP A 47 3.84 4.28 -3.24
C ASP A 47 3.89 5.55 -2.36
N PHE A 48 4.13 5.39 -1.05
CA PHE A 48 4.36 6.50 -0.12
C PHE A 48 5.77 7.09 -0.23
N LEU A 49 6.74 6.31 -0.71
CA LEU A 49 8.16 6.70 -0.71
C LEU A 49 8.51 7.69 -1.84
N VAL A 50 7.66 7.81 -2.87
CA VAL A 50 7.97 8.65 -4.02
C VAL A 50 7.42 10.06 -3.80
N GLY A 51 8.30 10.97 -3.36
CA GLY A 51 8.01 12.41 -3.35
C GLY A 51 7.29 12.96 -2.13
N LEU A 52 7.32 12.24 -0.98
CA LEU A 52 6.75 12.77 0.26
C LEU A 52 7.62 13.86 0.86
N PRO A 53 7.08 15.07 1.17
CA PRO A 53 7.75 16.07 1.97
C PRO A 53 8.08 15.56 3.38
N GLY A 54 9.09 16.10 4.03
CA GLY A 54 9.55 15.68 5.36
C GLY A 54 8.51 15.70 6.47
N SER A 55 7.49 16.54 6.35
CA SER A 55 6.32 16.55 7.26
C SER A 55 5.54 15.24 7.25
N ASP A 56 5.65 14.45 6.20
CA ASP A 56 4.98 13.16 6.04
C ASP A 56 5.82 11.97 6.56
N ALA A 57 7.03 12.25 7.05
CA ALA A 57 7.93 11.24 7.61
C ALA A 57 7.31 10.44 8.76
N VAL A 58 6.52 11.09 9.59
CA VAL A 58 5.82 10.44 10.73
C VAL A 58 4.88 9.35 10.21
N TRP A 59 4.13 9.60 9.15
CA TRP A 59 3.24 8.63 8.54
C TRP A 59 4.00 7.48 7.87
N ALA A 60 5.09 7.82 7.15
CA ALA A 60 5.97 6.81 6.57
C ALA A 60 6.56 5.89 7.64
N LEU A 61 7.09 6.44 8.74
CA LEU A 61 7.62 5.66 9.86
C LEU A 61 6.52 4.90 10.62
N ALA A 62 5.32 5.47 10.76
CA ALA A 62 4.18 4.79 11.37
C ALA A 62 3.67 3.61 10.53
N GLY A 63 3.99 3.56 9.24
CA GLY A 63 3.46 2.55 8.30
C GLY A 63 1.97 2.71 8.07
N GLN A 64 1.49 3.95 8.10
CA GLN A 64 0.09 4.30 7.90
C GLN A 64 -0.02 5.29 6.75
N SER A 65 -1.16 5.25 6.04
CA SER A 65 -1.50 6.29 5.07
C SER A 65 -1.80 7.62 5.79
N ARG A 66 -1.60 8.73 5.10
CA ARG A 66 -2.13 10.02 5.56
C ARG A 66 -3.63 9.86 5.81
N GLY A 67 -4.14 10.55 6.83
CA GLY A 67 -5.56 10.46 7.19
C GLY A 67 -6.53 10.96 6.10
N ASP A 68 -6.02 11.67 5.11
CA ASP A 68 -6.75 12.15 3.93
C ASP A 68 -6.69 11.17 2.73
N MET A 69 -5.81 10.17 2.78
CA MET A 69 -5.69 9.14 1.74
C MET A 69 -6.30 7.82 2.24
N PRO A 70 -7.26 7.27 1.52
CA PRO A 70 -7.84 5.98 1.90
C PRO A 70 -6.77 4.89 1.86
N ASP A 71 -6.66 4.09 2.93
CA ASP A 71 -5.77 2.94 3.00
C ASP A 71 -6.07 1.97 1.84
N PRO A 72 -5.10 1.70 0.95
CA PRO A 72 -5.31 0.77 -0.17
C PRO A 72 -5.44 -0.69 0.28
N GLY A 73 -5.06 -1.02 1.52
CA GLY A 73 -5.03 -2.40 2.04
C GLY A 73 -3.87 -3.24 1.48
N PRO A 74 -3.83 -4.55 1.79
CA PRO A 74 -2.81 -5.46 1.27
C PRO A 74 -2.80 -5.49 -0.26
N VAL A 75 -1.60 -5.49 -0.88
CA VAL A 75 -1.46 -5.52 -2.34
C VAL A 75 -1.98 -6.85 -2.89
N VAL A 76 -2.94 -6.78 -3.80
CA VAL A 76 -3.49 -7.89 -4.59
C VAL A 76 -2.84 -7.93 -5.97
N CYS A 77 -2.79 -6.80 -6.66
CA CYS A 77 -2.13 -6.70 -7.96
C CYS A 77 -0.75 -6.06 -7.82
N SER A 78 0.32 -6.87 -7.87
CA SER A 78 1.71 -6.38 -7.76
C SER A 78 2.16 -5.57 -8.96
N CYS A 79 1.61 -5.83 -10.17
CA CYS A 79 2.00 -5.12 -11.39
C CYS A 79 1.68 -3.62 -11.32
N PHE A 80 0.56 -3.28 -10.69
CA PHE A 80 0.05 -1.91 -10.58
C PHE A 80 -0.06 -1.44 -9.13
N SER A 81 0.46 -2.21 -8.18
CA SER A 81 0.41 -1.90 -6.73
C SER A 81 -1.01 -1.64 -6.20
N ILE A 82 -2.01 -2.36 -6.73
CA ILE A 82 -3.41 -2.18 -6.33
C ILE A 82 -3.72 -3.02 -5.09
N GLY A 83 -4.17 -2.35 -4.05
CA GLY A 83 -4.53 -2.97 -2.77
C GLY A 83 -5.98 -3.45 -2.72
N ARG A 84 -6.24 -4.40 -1.81
CA ARG A 84 -7.56 -5.01 -1.60
C ARG A 84 -8.66 -3.98 -1.32
N ASN A 85 -8.39 -2.99 -0.45
CA ASN A 85 -9.39 -1.99 -0.09
C ASN A 85 -9.75 -1.09 -1.28
N THR A 86 -8.79 -0.81 -2.16
CA THR A 86 -9.05 -0.08 -3.41
C THR A 86 -9.98 -0.87 -4.33
N ILE A 87 -9.76 -2.19 -4.44
CA ILE A 87 -10.61 -3.08 -5.23
C ILE A 87 -12.03 -3.16 -4.64
N CYS A 88 -12.15 -3.34 -3.33
CA CYS A 88 -13.45 -3.37 -2.64
C CYS A 88 -14.23 -2.06 -2.86
N ARG A 89 -13.59 -0.91 -2.67
CA ARG A 89 -14.24 0.38 -2.93
C ARG A 89 -14.71 0.55 -4.37
N ALA A 90 -13.94 0.07 -5.35
CA ALA A 90 -14.35 0.11 -6.75
C ALA A 90 -15.56 -0.81 -7.01
N ILE A 91 -15.56 -2.02 -6.44
CA ILE A 91 -16.68 -2.96 -6.58
C ILE A 91 -17.96 -2.37 -5.99
N GLU A 92 -17.90 -1.86 -4.75
CA GLU A 92 -19.05 -1.31 -4.04
C GLU A 92 -19.52 0.04 -4.61
N GLY A 93 -18.58 0.92 -4.95
CA GLY A 93 -18.88 2.27 -5.45
C GLY A 93 -19.43 2.30 -6.88
N ASP A 94 -18.85 1.46 -7.76
CA ASP A 94 -19.20 1.42 -9.19
C ASP A 94 -20.13 0.24 -9.54
N GLY A 95 -20.51 -0.59 -8.57
CA GLY A 95 -21.37 -1.74 -8.76
C GLY A 95 -20.79 -2.80 -9.71
N LEU A 96 -19.46 -3.05 -9.60
CA LEU A 96 -18.78 -3.96 -10.52
C LEU A 96 -19.18 -5.42 -10.28
N THR A 97 -19.45 -6.15 -11.34
CA THR A 97 -19.99 -7.51 -11.27
C THR A 97 -19.08 -8.57 -11.87
N SER A 98 -17.98 -8.18 -12.51
CA SER A 98 -17.02 -9.12 -13.13
C SER A 98 -15.56 -8.68 -12.89
N VAL A 99 -14.63 -9.64 -13.02
CA VAL A 99 -13.18 -9.40 -12.92
C VAL A 99 -12.70 -8.46 -14.03
N GLU A 100 -13.30 -8.51 -15.20
CA GLU A 100 -12.99 -7.65 -16.35
C GLU A 100 -13.33 -6.18 -16.03
N GLN A 101 -14.47 -5.94 -15.40
CA GLN A 101 -14.87 -4.61 -14.96
C GLN A 101 -13.94 -4.08 -13.87
N ILE A 102 -13.52 -4.92 -12.91
CA ILE A 102 -12.52 -4.56 -11.91
C ILE A 102 -11.20 -4.16 -12.59
N GLY A 103 -10.77 -4.92 -13.60
CA GLY A 103 -9.59 -4.61 -14.41
C GLY A 103 -9.70 -3.27 -15.13
N ALA A 104 -10.86 -2.99 -15.73
CA ALA A 104 -11.10 -1.72 -16.41
C ALA A 104 -11.08 -0.52 -15.46
N ALA A 105 -11.65 -0.66 -14.25
CA ALA A 105 -11.71 0.42 -13.25
C ALA A 105 -10.38 0.64 -12.50
N THR A 106 -9.63 -0.42 -12.20
CA THR A 106 -8.47 -0.36 -11.31
C THR A 106 -7.14 -0.74 -11.96
N SER A 107 -7.14 -1.24 -13.19
CA SER A 107 -6.03 -1.89 -13.89
C SER A 107 -5.58 -3.24 -13.29
N ALA A 108 -6.18 -3.69 -12.18
CA ALA A 108 -5.84 -4.97 -11.57
C ALA A 108 -6.17 -6.14 -12.50
N GLY A 109 -5.22 -7.07 -12.67
CA GLY A 109 -5.40 -8.25 -13.52
C GLY A 109 -5.23 -8.03 -15.03
N THR A 110 -4.94 -6.80 -15.47
CA THR A 110 -4.84 -6.46 -16.90
C THR A 110 -3.46 -6.75 -17.51
N ASN A 111 -2.42 -6.90 -16.70
CA ASN A 111 -1.07 -7.20 -17.18
C ASN A 111 -0.78 -8.71 -17.11
N CYS A 112 -0.17 -9.21 -16.03
CA CYS A 112 0.21 -10.62 -15.92
C CYS A 112 -0.96 -11.58 -15.64
N GLY A 113 -2.08 -11.06 -15.14
CA GLY A 113 -3.29 -11.83 -14.84
C GLY A 113 -3.21 -12.74 -13.61
N SER A 114 -2.07 -12.81 -12.90
CA SER A 114 -1.89 -13.72 -11.76
C SER A 114 -2.86 -13.46 -10.61
N CYS A 115 -3.32 -12.22 -10.44
CA CYS A 115 -4.27 -11.84 -9.39
C CYS A 115 -5.74 -12.07 -9.75
N LYS A 116 -6.08 -12.52 -10.99
CA LYS A 116 -7.49 -12.67 -11.41
C LYS A 116 -8.29 -13.64 -10.53
N ALA A 117 -7.66 -14.72 -10.07
CA ALA A 117 -8.32 -15.67 -9.16
C ALA A 117 -8.70 -15.00 -7.83
N GLU A 118 -7.79 -14.19 -7.26
CA GLU A 118 -8.03 -13.45 -6.03
C GLU A 118 -9.08 -12.34 -6.22
N LEU A 119 -9.07 -11.64 -7.37
CA LEU A 119 -10.12 -10.68 -7.72
C LEU A 119 -11.49 -11.33 -7.75
N GLY A 120 -11.61 -12.54 -8.31
CA GLY A 120 -12.83 -13.33 -8.31
C GLY A 120 -13.31 -13.70 -6.91
N GLN A 121 -12.40 -14.06 -6.01
CA GLN A 121 -12.71 -14.35 -4.61
C GLN A 121 -13.21 -13.12 -3.85
N ILE A 122 -12.56 -11.96 -4.05
CA ILE A 122 -12.99 -10.69 -3.44
C ILE A 122 -14.40 -10.34 -3.90
N LEU A 123 -14.66 -10.42 -5.21
CA LEU A 123 -15.96 -10.15 -5.81
C LEU A 123 -17.05 -11.06 -5.25
N ALA A 124 -16.76 -12.35 -5.13
CA ALA A 124 -17.71 -13.34 -4.59
C ALA A 124 -18.00 -13.07 -3.10
N ALA A 125 -16.98 -12.70 -2.32
CA ALA A 125 -17.13 -12.38 -0.91
C ALA A 125 -18.04 -11.16 -0.69
N ILE A 126 -17.88 -10.09 -1.48
CA ILE A 126 -18.70 -8.88 -1.38
C ILE A 126 -20.16 -9.21 -1.74
N LYS A 127 -20.39 -9.92 -2.86
CA LYS A 127 -21.73 -10.33 -3.27
C LYS A 127 -22.45 -11.21 -2.23
N SER A 128 -21.72 -12.10 -1.56
CA SER A 128 -22.30 -12.94 -0.50
C SER A 128 -22.71 -12.13 0.73
N THR A 129 -22.02 -11.04 1.01
CA THR A 129 -22.34 -10.12 2.12
C THR A 129 -23.60 -9.30 1.81
N GLU A 130 -23.74 -8.81 0.58
CA GLU A 130 -24.93 -8.06 0.14
C GLU A 130 -26.20 -8.92 0.12
N MET A 131 -26.06 -10.23 -0.16
CA MET A 131 -27.21 -11.14 -0.15
C MET A 131 -27.65 -11.59 1.24
N ALA A 132 -26.83 -11.35 2.26
CA ALA A 132 -27.11 -11.72 3.66
C ALA A 132 -27.82 -10.61 4.46
N GLU A 133 -27.97 -9.43 3.88
CA GLU A 133 -28.73 -8.29 4.44
C GLU A 133 -30.14 -8.24 3.87
#